data_21d19ac1d362ef484bc9c398f193b648
#
_entry.id   21d19ac1d362ef484bc9c398f193b648
#
_cell.length_a   1.000
_cell.length_b   1.000
_cell.length_c   1.000
_cell.angle_alpha   90.00
_cell.angle_beta   90.00
_cell.angle_gamma   90.00
#
_symmetry.space_group_name_H-M   'P 1'
#
loop_
_entity.id
_entity.type
_entity.pdbx_description
1 polymer ?
#
loop_
_entity_poly.entity_id
_entity_poly.type
_entity_poly.pdbx_seq_one_letter_code
_entity_poly.pdbx_strand_id
1 'polypeptide(L)'
;MESGSVNDQFTYITLGLFGFYIIYEGLRGRYRDGRKTLKDWQIFGISFAWLQFVERPMLIVCSYFTYRTLMPGLEGNYGHWQDAYLVPLIVAFILIDELLHGSVHYFAHAKRAKNKWLAVIQRWYKGAHRLHHTNGGPDGKGQIGASQTIVVSWGWPFSLPNYWFGTFCLYLGLWEVWIWGTSMKSLWGIHNHANLTYDMTLLKHRSPLISKTMYALCHVFVFPNQHHHHHSRSSNSGKNFQNFIALYDWLLWKKLVISTERPAVYGWRKSEAEETSVLYRFFHRPFMDKWKLGFFKP
;
A
#
# COMPACT_ATOMS: atom_id res chain seq x y z
N MET A 1 21.06 -5.24 -23.46
CA MET A 1 20.14 -4.10 -23.27
C MET A 1 20.67 -3.31 -22.10
N GLU A 2 20.88 -2.02 -22.26
CA GLU A 2 21.39 -1.18 -21.18
C GLU A 2 20.35 -1.15 -20.03
N SER A 3 20.81 -1.37 -18.81
CA SER A 3 19.97 -1.44 -17.59
C SER A 3 19.10 -0.18 -17.39
N GLY A 4 19.52 0.96 -17.89
CA GLY A 4 18.73 2.21 -17.89
C GLY A 4 17.41 2.10 -18.64
N SER A 5 17.35 1.39 -19.76
CA SER A 5 16.17 1.34 -20.62
C SER A 5 14.97 0.59 -19.99
N VAL A 6 15.21 -0.44 -19.19
CA VAL A 6 14.14 -1.24 -18.54
C VAL A 6 13.53 -0.48 -17.36
N ASN A 7 14.37 0.15 -16.54
CA ASN A 7 13.89 0.96 -15.41
C ASN A 7 13.07 2.17 -15.88
N ASP A 8 13.49 2.81 -16.95
CA ASP A 8 12.77 3.94 -17.55
C ASP A 8 11.41 3.50 -18.10
N GLN A 9 11.35 2.36 -18.82
CA GLN A 9 10.10 1.81 -19.33
C GLN A 9 9.10 1.51 -18.23
N PHE A 10 9.54 0.89 -17.11
CA PHE A 10 8.66 0.64 -15.96
C PHE A 10 8.16 1.91 -15.31
N THR A 11 9.03 2.91 -15.19
CA THR A 11 8.65 4.22 -14.65
C THR A 11 7.57 4.85 -15.53
N TYR A 12 7.76 4.88 -16.85
CA TYR A 12 6.77 5.44 -17.78
C TYR A 12 5.45 4.64 -17.78
N ILE A 13 5.50 3.31 -17.76
CA ILE A 13 4.30 2.48 -17.67
C ILE A 13 3.54 2.77 -16.35
N THR A 14 4.26 2.86 -15.24
CA THR A 14 3.65 3.12 -13.93
C THR A 14 3.00 4.50 -13.89
N LEU A 15 3.70 5.53 -14.35
CA LEU A 15 3.16 6.90 -14.43
C LEU A 15 2.01 7.00 -15.42
N GLY A 16 2.12 6.34 -16.57
CA GLY A 16 1.07 6.29 -17.59
C GLY A 16 -0.20 5.63 -17.07
N LEU A 17 -0.07 4.48 -16.42
CA LEU A 17 -1.22 3.78 -15.82
C LEU A 17 -1.83 4.59 -14.67
N PHE A 18 -1.00 5.20 -13.83
CA PHE A 18 -1.47 6.08 -12.76
C PHE A 18 -2.25 7.27 -13.33
N GLY A 19 -1.68 7.96 -14.33
CA GLY A 19 -2.35 9.06 -15.03
C GLY A 19 -3.66 8.63 -15.69
N PHE A 20 -3.67 7.47 -16.35
CA PHE A 20 -4.87 6.88 -16.93
C PHE A 20 -5.99 6.69 -15.88
N TYR A 21 -5.70 6.09 -14.74
CA TYR A 21 -6.71 5.91 -13.71
C TYR A 21 -7.20 7.24 -13.12
N ILE A 22 -6.34 8.22 -12.92
CA ILE A 22 -6.75 9.55 -12.45
C ILE A 22 -7.71 10.22 -13.44
N ILE A 23 -7.38 10.16 -14.74
CA ILE A 23 -8.24 10.72 -15.80
C ILE A 23 -9.57 9.94 -15.87
N TYR A 24 -9.52 8.62 -15.90
CA TYR A 24 -10.70 7.76 -15.90
C TYR A 24 -11.64 8.08 -14.74
N GLU A 25 -11.12 8.16 -13.52
CA GLU A 25 -11.88 8.49 -12.32
C GLU A 25 -12.48 9.91 -12.40
N GLY A 26 -11.72 10.87 -12.95
CA GLY A 26 -12.20 12.24 -13.20
C GLY A 26 -13.38 12.28 -14.16
N LEU A 27 -13.26 11.58 -15.29
CA LEU A 27 -14.34 11.45 -16.29
C LEU A 27 -15.58 10.77 -15.71
N ARG A 28 -15.41 9.81 -14.80
CA ARG A 28 -16.50 9.15 -14.07
C ARG A 28 -17.07 9.98 -12.91
N GLY A 29 -16.67 11.24 -12.78
CA GLY A 29 -17.16 12.16 -11.77
C GLY A 29 -16.65 11.90 -10.35
N ARG A 30 -15.56 11.13 -10.19
CA ARG A 30 -14.98 10.80 -8.88
C ARG A 30 -14.59 12.02 -8.06
N TYR A 31 -14.20 13.11 -8.72
CA TYR A 31 -13.70 14.33 -8.08
C TYR A 31 -14.76 15.45 -8.00
N ARG A 32 -16.00 15.18 -8.37
CA ARG A 32 -17.12 16.11 -8.26
C ARG A 32 -17.73 16.06 -6.84
N ASP A 33 -18.55 17.04 -6.52
CA ASP A 33 -19.38 17.10 -5.31
C ASP A 33 -18.59 17.05 -3.99
N GLY A 34 -17.39 17.65 -3.96
CA GLY A 34 -16.53 17.69 -2.77
C GLY A 34 -16.00 16.35 -2.31
N ARG A 35 -16.12 15.30 -3.12
CA ARG A 35 -15.61 13.94 -2.81
C ARG A 35 -14.11 13.90 -2.70
N LYS A 36 -13.40 14.83 -3.36
CA LYS A 36 -11.98 15.06 -3.20
C LYS A 36 -11.73 16.57 -3.17
N THR A 37 -11.21 17.05 -2.06
CA THR A 37 -10.99 18.47 -1.81
C THR A 37 -9.57 18.89 -2.24
N LEU A 38 -9.32 20.21 -2.30
CA LEU A 38 -7.97 20.75 -2.50
C LEU A 38 -6.99 20.21 -1.45
N LYS A 39 -7.44 20.07 -0.19
CA LYS A 39 -6.60 19.52 0.90
C LYS A 39 -6.20 18.07 0.65
N ASP A 40 -7.06 17.26 0.06
CA ASP A 40 -6.72 15.88 -0.29
C ASP A 40 -5.63 15.84 -1.37
N TRP A 41 -5.66 16.79 -2.32
CA TRP A 41 -4.60 16.94 -3.33
C TRP A 41 -3.29 17.47 -2.74
N GLN A 42 -3.38 18.39 -1.78
CA GLN A 42 -2.20 18.86 -1.05
C GLN A 42 -1.54 17.73 -0.25
N ILE A 43 -2.35 16.91 0.45
CA ILE A 43 -1.84 15.73 1.17
C ILE A 43 -1.21 14.73 0.19
N PHE A 44 -1.84 14.48 -0.94
CA PHE A 44 -1.26 13.64 -2.00
C PHE A 44 0.10 14.17 -2.46
N GLY A 45 0.19 15.47 -2.78
CA GLY A 45 1.44 16.11 -3.21
C GLY A 45 2.55 16.03 -2.15
N ILE A 46 2.22 16.29 -0.88
CA ILE A 46 3.17 16.18 0.24
C ILE A 46 3.62 14.73 0.43
N SER A 47 2.68 13.77 0.44
CA SER A 47 3.00 12.34 0.57
C SER A 47 3.90 11.86 -0.57
N PHE A 48 3.58 12.26 -1.81
CA PHE A 48 4.38 11.92 -2.98
C PHE A 48 5.79 12.51 -2.90
N ALA A 49 5.90 13.81 -2.64
CA ALA A 49 7.21 14.48 -2.56
C ALA A 49 8.07 13.89 -1.43
N TRP A 50 7.49 13.71 -0.25
CA TRP A 50 8.18 13.12 0.89
C TRP A 50 8.66 11.69 0.59
N LEU A 51 7.79 10.87 0.04
CA LEU A 51 8.12 9.48 -0.31
C LEU A 51 9.25 9.40 -1.34
N GLN A 52 9.20 10.21 -2.41
CA GLN A 52 10.16 10.11 -3.51
C GLN A 52 11.50 10.78 -3.19
N PHE A 53 11.47 11.94 -2.53
CA PHE A 53 12.68 12.76 -2.36
C PHE A 53 13.33 12.68 -0.99
N VAL A 54 12.63 12.12 0.01
CA VAL A 54 13.16 12.01 1.36
C VAL A 54 13.22 10.55 1.81
N GLU A 55 12.08 9.88 1.90
CA GLU A 55 11.99 8.61 2.63
C GLU A 55 12.62 7.44 1.86
N ARG A 56 12.39 7.34 0.55
CA ARG A 56 13.00 6.28 -0.26
C ARG A 56 14.52 6.42 -0.40
N PRO A 57 15.09 7.60 -0.73
CA PRO A 57 16.54 7.78 -0.75
C PRO A 57 17.17 7.47 0.61
N MET A 58 16.58 7.97 1.70
CA MET A 58 17.06 7.70 3.05
C MET A 58 17.03 6.20 3.38
N LEU A 59 15.96 5.49 2.99
CA LEU A 59 15.85 4.05 3.20
C LEU A 59 16.95 3.30 2.43
N ILE A 60 17.21 3.62 1.16
CA ILE A 60 18.25 3.00 0.35
C ILE A 60 19.62 3.21 0.99
N VAL A 61 19.94 4.44 1.38
CA VAL A 61 21.21 4.78 2.00
C VAL A 61 21.37 4.06 3.35
N CYS A 62 20.39 4.17 4.24
CA CYS A 62 20.44 3.54 5.57
C CYS A 62 20.53 2.01 5.48
N SER A 63 19.74 1.39 4.60
CA SER A 63 19.74 -0.07 4.43
C SER A 63 21.07 -0.55 3.83
N TYR A 64 21.62 0.14 2.83
CA TYR A 64 22.92 -0.18 2.24
C TYR A 64 24.03 -0.21 3.29
N PHE A 65 24.17 0.88 4.07
CA PHE A 65 25.19 0.92 5.13
C PHE A 65 24.95 -0.11 6.21
N THR A 66 23.70 -0.39 6.57
CA THR A 66 23.36 -1.44 7.53
C THR A 66 23.81 -2.81 7.03
N TYR A 67 23.49 -3.18 5.80
CA TYR A 67 23.86 -4.49 5.24
C TYR A 67 25.36 -4.60 5.02
N ARG A 68 26.01 -3.55 4.53
CA ARG A 68 27.47 -3.53 4.37
C ARG A 68 28.21 -3.71 5.68
N THR A 69 27.67 -3.17 6.78
CA THR A 69 28.27 -3.34 8.11
C THR A 69 28.01 -4.73 8.69
N LEU A 70 26.78 -5.24 8.56
CA LEU A 70 26.40 -6.52 9.18
C LEU A 70 26.77 -7.74 8.34
N MET A 71 26.81 -7.60 7.02
CA MET A 71 26.98 -8.71 6.06
C MET A 71 27.87 -8.30 4.87
N PRO A 72 29.11 -7.81 5.09
CA PRO A 72 29.95 -7.23 4.03
C PRO A 72 30.29 -8.21 2.90
N GLY A 73 30.32 -9.52 3.18
CA GLY A 73 30.62 -10.54 2.20
C GLY A 73 29.50 -10.91 1.25
N LEU A 74 28.30 -10.29 1.37
CA LEU A 74 27.16 -10.63 0.53
C LEU A 74 26.90 -9.61 -0.61
N GLU A 75 27.58 -8.47 -0.60
CA GLU A 75 27.39 -7.39 -1.57
C GLU A 75 27.60 -7.87 -3.01
N GLY A 76 26.56 -7.81 -3.83
CA GLY A 76 26.60 -8.16 -5.25
C GLY A 76 26.74 -9.65 -5.58
N ASN A 77 26.96 -10.52 -4.59
CA ASN A 77 27.40 -11.91 -4.84
C ASN A 77 26.35 -12.81 -5.50
N TYR A 78 25.09 -12.42 -5.49
CA TYR A 78 23.98 -13.24 -6.01
C TYR A 78 23.40 -12.70 -7.33
N GLY A 79 24.00 -11.66 -7.91
CA GLY A 79 23.51 -11.05 -9.15
C GLY A 79 23.37 -12.05 -10.30
N HIS A 80 24.33 -12.99 -10.44
CA HIS A 80 24.31 -14.04 -11.45
C HIS A 80 23.08 -14.99 -11.37
N TRP A 81 22.43 -15.09 -10.21
CA TRP A 81 21.24 -15.95 -10.07
C TRP A 81 20.05 -15.45 -10.88
N GLN A 82 19.93 -14.13 -11.08
CA GLN A 82 18.82 -13.59 -11.89
C GLN A 82 18.94 -13.95 -13.37
N ASP A 83 20.16 -14.18 -13.89
CA ASP A 83 20.37 -14.61 -15.27
C ASP A 83 19.73 -16.00 -15.54
N ALA A 84 19.80 -16.90 -14.56
CA ALA A 84 19.28 -18.27 -14.68
C ALA A 84 17.84 -18.43 -14.12
N TYR A 85 17.47 -17.66 -13.09
CA TYR A 85 16.29 -17.91 -12.27
C TYR A 85 15.41 -16.67 -12.09
N LEU A 86 15.38 -15.72 -13.04
CA LEU A 86 14.65 -14.44 -12.88
C LEU A 86 13.21 -14.64 -12.45
N VAL A 87 12.43 -15.46 -13.17
CA VAL A 87 11.00 -15.64 -12.90
C VAL A 87 10.74 -16.27 -11.53
N PRO A 88 11.34 -17.41 -11.15
CA PRO A 88 11.15 -17.96 -9.81
C PRO A 88 11.62 -17.04 -8.70
N LEU A 89 12.68 -16.24 -8.90
CA LEU A 89 13.13 -15.24 -7.93
C LEU A 89 12.14 -14.08 -7.78
N ILE A 90 11.54 -13.60 -8.87
CA ILE A 90 10.46 -12.59 -8.79
C ILE A 90 9.25 -13.15 -8.02
N VAL A 91 8.84 -14.38 -8.29
CA VAL A 91 7.74 -15.02 -7.57
C VAL A 91 8.07 -15.13 -6.07
N ALA A 92 9.26 -15.60 -5.73
CA ALA A 92 9.72 -15.69 -4.34
C ALA A 92 9.78 -14.30 -3.67
N PHE A 93 10.30 -13.29 -4.39
CA PHE A 93 10.32 -11.90 -3.92
C PHE A 93 8.91 -11.42 -3.57
N ILE A 94 7.95 -11.58 -4.48
CA ILE A 94 6.57 -11.13 -4.28
C ILE A 94 5.94 -11.85 -3.08
N LEU A 95 6.13 -13.17 -2.95
CA LEU A 95 5.58 -13.94 -1.84
C LEU A 95 6.16 -13.46 -0.50
N ILE A 96 7.47 -13.27 -0.40
CA ILE A 96 8.12 -12.80 0.84
C ILE A 96 7.71 -11.35 1.14
N ASP A 97 7.75 -10.47 0.15
CA ASP A 97 7.36 -9.05 0.30
C ASP A 97 5.90 -8.92 0.78
N GLU A 98 4.96 -9.68 0.19
CA GLU A 98 3.57 -9.69 0.61
C GLU A 98 3.38 -10.25 2.03
N LEU A 99 4.11 -11.31 2.39
CA LEU A 99 4.06 -11.85 3.75
C LEU A 99 4.52 -10.81 4.78
N LEU A 100 5.63 -10.12 4.51
CA LEU A 100 6.18 -9.09 5.38
C LEU A 100 5.25 -7.88 5.48
N HIS A 101 4.78 -7.38 4.32
CA HIS A 101 3.82 -6.26 4.25
C HIS A 101 2.55 -6.57 5.02
N GLY A 102 1.89 -7.67 4.67
CA GLY A 102 0.62 -8.04 5.26
C GLY A 102 0.71 -8.37 6.75
N SER A 103 1.84 -8.92 7.23
CA SER A 103 2.05 -9.15 8.67
C SER A 103 2.04 -7.85 9.46
N VAL A 104 2.74 -6.83 8.98
CA VAL A 104 2.73 -5.50 9.62
C VAL A 104 1.38 -4.82 9.47
N HIS A 105 0.76 -4.94 8.31
CA HIS A 105 -0.56 -4.40 8.03
C HIS A 105 -1.63 -5.02 8.93
N TYR A 106 -1.64 -6.35 9.06
CA TYR A 106 -2.47 -7.07 10.04
C TYR A 106 -2.21 -6.57 11.45
N PHE A 107 -0.93 -6.44 11.86
CA PHE A 107 -0.55 -5.96 13.19
C PHE A 107 -1.03 -4.53 13.45
N ALA A 108 -0.94 -3.64 12.45
CA ALA A 108 -1.45 -2.27 12.55
C ALA A 108 -2.97 -2.22 12.79
N HIS A 109 -3.75 -3.14 12.19
CA HIS A 109 -5.20 -3.20 12.34
C HIS A 109 -5.68 -4.06 13.51
N ALA A 110 -4.81 -4.88 14.10
CA ALA A 110 -5.16 -5.79 15.19
C ALA A 110 -5.60 -5.03 16.45
N LYS A 111 -6.27 -5.76 17.36
CA LYS A 111 -6.56 -5.26 18.71
C LYS A 111 -5.25 -4.88 19.40
N ARG A 112 -5.33 -3.92 20.34
CA ARG A 112 -4.15 -3.43 21.08
C ARG A 112 -3.38 -4.60 21.69
N ALA A 113 -2.08 -4.65 21.42
CA ALA A 113 -1.19 -5.63 21.99
C ALA A 113 -1.15 -5.52 23.52
N LYS A 114 -1.16 -6.68 24.22
CA LYS A 114 -1.08 -6.72 25.70
C LYS A 114 0.29 -6.29 26.20
N ASN A 115 1.36 -6.71 25.52
CA ASN A 115 2.71 -6.30 25.86
C ASN A 115 2.90 -4.79 25.58
N LYS A 116 3.45 -4.05 26.55
CA LYS A 116 3.61 -2.59 26.48
C LYS A 116 4.51 -2.13 25.34
N TRP A 117 5.58 -2.85 25.03
CA TRP A 117 6.52 -2.52 23.96
C TRP A 117 5.91 -2.79 22.59
N LEU A 118 5.28 -3.94 22.41
CA LEU A 118 4.53 -4.24 21.20
C LEU A 118 3.39 -3.24 20.96
N ALA A 119 2.73 -2.78 22.03
CA ALA A 119 1.69 -1.75 21.93
C ALA A 119 2.25 -0.38 21.48
N VAL A 120 3.50 -0.04 21.81
CA VAL A 120 4.18 1.16 21.29
C VAL A 120 4.45 1.01 19.80
N ILE A 121 5.05 -0.10 19.40
CA ILE A 121 5.35 -0.41 17.99
C ILE A 121 4.03 -0.43 17.16
N GLN A 122 3.00 -1.10 17.68
CA GLN A 122 1.70 -1.14 17.01
C GLN A 122 1.09 0.26 16.82
N ARG A 123 1.21 1.14 17.81
CA ARG A 123 0.75 2.54 17.69
C ARG A 123 1.53 3.31 16.63
N TRP A 124 2.83 3.05 16.51
CA TRP A 124 3.64 3.63 15.45
C TRP A 124 3.11 3.23 14.07
N TYR A 125 2.98 1.93 13.80
CA TYR A 125 2.44 1.44 12.51
C TYR A 125 1.04 1.96 12.25
N LYS A 126 0.18 1.90 13.25
CA LYS A 126 -1.19 2.42 13.16
C LYS A 126 -1.22 3.91 12.83
N GLY A 127 -0.34 4.70 13.46
CA GLY A 127 -0.19 6.13 13.19
C GLY A 127 0.35 6.42 11.80
N ALA A 128 1.34 5.63 11.33
CA ALA A 128 1.92 5.78 10.00
C ALA A 128 0.92 5.43 8.88
N HIS A 129 0.09 4.41 9.10
CA HIS A 129 -0.91 3.94 8.16
C HIS A 129 -2.23 4.73 8.20
N ARG A 130 -2.47 5.48 9.28
CA ARG A 130 -3.73 6.19 9.53
C ARG A 130 -4.18 7.07 8.36
N LEU A 131 -3.25 7.86 7.81
CA LEU A 131 -3.55 8.82 6.74
C LEU A 131 -4.08 8.11 5.49
N HIS A 132 -3.59 6.91 5.20
CA HIS A 132 -4.03 6.07 4.11
C HIS A 132 -5.53 5.72 4.20
N HIS A 133 -6.08 5.64 5.40
CA HIS A 133 -7.48 5.34 5.66
C HIS A 133 -8.38 6.56 5.93
N THR A 134 -7.88 7.79 5.92
CA THR A 134 -8.71 8.97 6.22
C THR A 134 -9.44 9.54 5.01
N ASN A 135 -9.31 8.93 3.85
CA ASN A 135 -10.04 9.32 2.65
C ASN A 135 -11.53 8.91 2.75
N GLY A 136 -12.41 9.77 2.35
CA GLY A 136 -13.86 9.49 2.38
C GLY A 136 -14.68 10.65 2.94
N GLY A 137 -14.00 11.64 3.49
CA GLY A 137 -14.64 12.80 4.11
C GLY A 137 -15.31 12.47 5.45
N PRO A 138 -15.87 13.46 6.13
CA PRO A 138 -16.53 13.29 7.43
C PRO A 138 -17.73 12.35 7.38
N ASP A 139 -18.50 12.38 6.31
CA ASP A 139 -19.68 11.52 6.08
C ASP A 139 -19.31 10.10 5.63
N GLY A 140 -18.07 9.88 5.20
CA GLY A 140 -17.56 8.60 4.72
C GLY A 140 -18.07 8.18 3.33
N LYS A 141 -18.77 9.06 2.60
CA LYS A 141 -19.32 8.73 1.27
C LYS A 141 -18.31 8.85 0.14
N GLY A 142 -17.17 9.51 0.37
CA GLY A 142 -16.09 9.60 -0.59
C GLY A 142 -15.37 8.27 -0.73
N GLN A 143 -15.50 7.62 -1.89
CA GLN A 143 -14.78 6.39 -2.20
C GLN A 143 -13.28 6.65 -2.36
N ILE A 144 -12.44 5.62 -2.15
CA ILE A 144 -11.02 5.69 -2.49
C ILE A 144 -10.83 5.66 -4.01
N GLY A 145 -9.68 6.12 -4.47
CA GLY A 145 -9.29 6.13 -5.87
C GLY A 145 -7.79 5.91 -6.02
N ALA A 146 -7.29 5.84 -7.26
CA ALA A 146 -5.89 5.53 -7.57
C ALA A 146 -4.90 6.44 -6.84
N SER A 147 -5.23 7.73 -6.65
CA SER A 147 -4.39 8.67 -5.88
C SER A 147 -4.17 8.27 -4.43
N GLN A 148 -5.03 7.42 -3.85
CA GLN A 148 -4.89 6.97 -2.46
C GLN A 148 -3.70 6.03 -2.27
N THR A 149 -3.24 5.36 -3.31
CA THR A 149 -2.07 4.46 -3.27
C THR A 149 -0.84 5.12 -2.66
N ILE A 150 -0.64 6.42 -2.94
CA ILE A 150 0.55 7.17 -2.52
C ILE A 150 0.31 7.93 -1.22
N VAL A 151 -0.94 8.10 -0.80
CA VAL A 151 -1.28 8.85 0.41
C VAL A 151 -0.91 8.02 1.65
N VAL A 152 0.26 8.28 2.17
CA VAL A 152 0.78 7.70 3.43
C VAL A 152 1.39 8.81 4.27
N SER A 153 1.42 8.66 5.59
CA SER A 153 2.14 9.61 6.42
C SER A 153 3.61 9.19 6.57
N TRP A 154 4.46 10.15 6.98
CA TRP A 154 5.90 9.93 7.13
C TRP A 154 6.22 8.70 7.97
N GLY A 155 7.32 8.02 7.64
CA GLY A 155 7.84 6.85 8.36
C GLY A 155 7.12 5.55 8.03
N TRP A 156 6.11 5.51 7.15
CA TRP A 156 5.46 4.27 6.78
C TRP A 156 6.39 3.36 5.97
N PRO A 157 6.92 3.76 4.80
CA PRO A 157 7.85 2.94 4.04
C PRO A 157 9.10 2.57 4.84
N PHE A 158 9.71 3.54 5.54
CA PHE A 158 10.93 3.31 6.30
C PHE A 158 10.75 2.26 7.41
N SER A 159 9.57 2.20 8.01
CA SER A 159 9.28 1.25 9.09
C SER A 159 8.84 -0.14 8.60
N LEU A 160 8.54 -0.31 7.31
CA LEU A 160 8.03 -1.55 6.77
C LEU A 160 9.17 -2.54 6.41
N PRO A 161 9.18 -3.76 6.97
CA PRO A 161 10.23 -4.74 6.72
C PRO A 161 10.31 -5.20 5.26
N ASN A 162 9.22 -5.14 4.50
CA ASN A 162 9.23 -5.50 3.09
C ASN A 162 10.04 -4.50 2.23
N TYR A 163 10.07 -3.21 2.59
CA TYR A 163 10.95 -2.25 1.91
C TYR A 163 12.43 -2.52 2.21
N TRP A 164 12.76 -2.88 3.45
CA TRP A 164 14.11 -3.32 3.82
C TRP A 164 14.49 -4.62 3.09
N PHE A 165 13.57 -5.57 3.01
CA PHE A 165 13.79 -6.79 2.22
C PHE A 165 14.02 -6.46 0.74
N GLY A 166 13.28 -5.55 0.15
CA GLY A 166 13.50 -5.09 -1.22
C GLY A 166 14.90 -4.50 -1.43
N THR A 167 15.34 -3.60 -0.54
CA THR A 167 16.71 -3.05 -0.59
C THR A 167 17.79 -4.09 -0.25
N PHE A 168 17.48 -5.13 0.51
CA PHE A 168 18.36 -6.26 0.72
C PHE A 168 18.58 -7.07 -0.56
N CYS A 169 17.52 -7.33 -1.32
CA CYS A 169 17.66 -7.97 -2.63
C CYS A 169 18.56 -7.13 -3.57
N LEU A 170 18.40 -5.81 -3.55
CA LEU A 170 19.26 -4.89 -4.30
C LEU A 170 20.72 -4.99 -3.83
N TYR A 171 20.98 -5.03 -2.51
CA TYR A 171 22.31 -5.20 -1.94
C TYR A 171 22.96 -6.53 -2.36
N LEU A 172 22.19 -7.60 -2.48
CA LEU A 172 22.66 -8.91 -2.97
C LEU A 172 23.01 -8.91 -4.48
N GLY A 173 22.70 -7.85 -5.22
CA GLY A 173 22.88 -7.76 -6.67
C GLY A 173 21.67 -8.22 -7.48
N LEU A 174 20.53 -8.54 -6.84
CA LEU A 174 19.29 -8.99 -7.48
C LEU A 174 18.44 -7.78 -7.94
N TRP A 175 19.04 -6.90 -8.73
CA TRP A 175 18.43 -5.63 -9.11
C TRP A 175 17.23 -5.81 -10.07
N GLU A 176 17.25 -6.79 -10.99
CA GLU A 176 16.11 -7.09 -11.87
C GLU A 176 14.94 -7.66 -11.08
N VAL A 177 15.21 -8.58 -10.16
CA VAL A 177 14.20 -9.13 -9.26
C VAL A 177 13.53 -8.02 -8.46
N TRP A 178 14.31 -7.10 -7.92
CA TRP A 178 13.81 -5.95 -7.17
C TRP A 178 12.96 -5.03 -8.05
N ILE A 179 13.43 -4.65 -9.24
CA ILE A 179 12.70 -3.77 -10.16
C ILE A 179 11.38 -4.42 -10.58
N TRP A 180 11.42 -5.64 -11.08
CA TRP A 180 10.22 -6.35 -11.53
C TRP A 180 9.22 -6.56 -10.40
N GLY A 181 9.67 -7.09 -9.27
CA GLY A 181 8.81 -7.37 -8.13
C GLY A 181 8.15 -6.13 -7.55
N THR A 182 8.92 -5.05 -7.32
CA THR A 182 8.38 -3.79 -6.80
C THR A 182 7.47 -3.09 -7.81
N SER A 183 7.78 -3.14 -9.11
CA SER A 183 6.95 -2.54 -10.15
C SER A 183 5.61 -3.26 -10.29
N MET A 184 5.61 -4.59 -10.38
CA MET A 184 4.37 -5.38 -10.42
C MET A 184 3.48 -5.09 -9.22
N LYS A 185 4.04 -5.06 -8.02
CA LYS A 185 3.31 -4.76 -6.80
C LYS A 185 2.76 -3.32 -6.78
N SER A 186 3.54 -2.36 -7.26
CA SER A 186 3.13 -0.95 -7.35
C SER A 186 1.98 -0.76 -8.34
N LEU A 187 2.08 -1.36 -9.53
CA LEU A 187 1.03 -1.33 -10.55
C LEU A 187 -0.27 -1.97 -10.03
N TRP A 188 -0.15 -3.10 -9.35
CA TRP A 188 -1.30 -3.76 -8.75
C TRP A 188 -1.91 -2.96 -7.60
N GLY A 189 -1.09 -2.30 -6.80
CA GLY A 189 -1.54 -1.41 -5.74
C GLY A 189 -2.35 -0.21 -6.28
N ILE A 190 -1.89 0.42 -7.38
CA ILE A 190 -2.63 1.48 -8.07
C ILE A 190 -3.97 0.94 -8.57
N HIS A 191 -3.98 -0.22 -9.21
CA HIS A 191 -5.18 -0.88 -9.70
C HIS A 191 -6.19 -1.18 -8.58
N ASN A 192 -5.74 -1.68 -7.43
CA ASN A 192 -6.61 -1.99 -6.29
C ASN A 192 -7.27 -0.77 -5.66
N HIS A 193 -6.56 0.36 -5.64
CA HIS A 193 -7.12 1.61 -5.15
C HIS A 193 -8.04 2.28 -6.15
N ALA A 194 -7.88 2.00 -7.46
CA ALA A 194 -8.71 2.58 -8.50
C ALA A 194 -10.19 2.23 -8.31
N ASN A 195 -11.07 3.19 -8.63
CA ASN A 195 -12.51 3.00 -8.47
C ASN A 195 -13.12 2.16 -9.60
N LEU A 196 -12.63 0.92 -9.72
CA LEU A 196 -13.06 -0.06 -10.71
C LEU A 196 -14.11 -1.01 -10.11
N THR A 197 -15.02 -1.51 -10.92
CA THR A 197 -16.15 -2.37 -10.50
C THR A 197 -16.25 -3.68 -11.27
N TYR A 198 -15.30 -3.97 -12.16
CA TYR A 198 -15.34 -5.15 -13.03
C TYR A 198 -15.32 -6.46 -12.24
N ASP A 199 -14.57 -6.52 -11.14
CA ASP A 199 -14.48 -7.66 -10.25
C ASP A 199 -15.84 -8.07 -9.66
N MET A 200 -16.63 -7.08 -9.22
CA MET A 200 -18.01 -7.32 -8.77
C MET A 200 -18.91 -7.80 -9.91
N THR A 201 -18.74 -7.23 -11.11
CA THR A 201 -19.51 -7.62 -12.30
C THR A 201 -19.21 -9.06 -12.68
N LEU A 202 -17.93 -9.46 -12.65
CA LEU A 202 -17.51 -10.85 -12.94
C LEU A 202 -17.99 -11.83 -11.86
N LEU A 203 -17.95 -11.45 -10.59
CA LEU A 203 -18.49 -12.27 -9.49
C LEU A 203 -20.00 -12.50 -9.60
N LYS A 204 -20.75 -11.53 -10.15
CA LYS A 204 -22.22 -11.63 -10.39
C LYS A 204 -22.56 -12.16 -11.77
N HIS A 205 -21.59 -12.59 -12.59
CA HIS A 205 -21.83 -12.98 -13.96
C HIS A 205 -22.77 -14.19 -14.04
N ARG A 206 -23.69 -14.19 -15.03
CA ARG A 206 -24.70 -15.26 -15.23
C ARG A 206 -24.07 -16.63 -15.51
N SER A 207 -22.93 -16.66 -16.19
CA SER A 207 -22.18 -17.91 -16.41
C SER A 207 -21.49 -18.35 -15.12
N PRO A 208 -21.80 -19.56 -14.60
CA PRO A 208 -21.15 -20.11 -13.41
C PRO A 208 -19.63 -20.30 -13.59
N LEU A 209 -19.18 -20.54 -14.81
CA LEU A 209 -17.75 -20.66 -15.10
C LEU A 209 -17.03 -19.34 -14.80
N ILE A 210 -17.55 -18.22 -15.29
CA ILE A 210 -16.94 -16.89 -15.09
C ILE A 210 -16.98 -16.51 -13.61
N SER A 211 -18.14 -16.63 -12.95
CA SER A 211 -18.28 -16.25 -11.55
C SER A 211 -17.42 -17.09 -10.61
N LYS A 212 -17.35 -18.42 -10.81
CA LYS A 212 -16.50 -19.32 -10.02
C LYS A 212 -15.01 -19.08 -10.28
N THR A 213 -14.61 -18.84 -11.54
CA THR A 213 -13.22 -18.49 -11.88
C THR A 213 -12.82 -17.19 -11.20
N MET A 214 -13.66 -16.14 -11.26
CA MET A 214 -13.38 -14.88 -10.57
C MET A 214 -13.30 -15.08 -9.05
N TYR A 215 -14.19 -15.87 -8.48
CA TYR A 215 -14.17 -16.20 -7.06
C TYR A 215 -12.87 -16.92 -6.67
N ALA A 216 -12.40 -17.89 -7.46
CA ALA A 216 -11.13 -18.58 -7.24
C ALA A 216 -9.93 -17.60 -7.36
N LEU A 217 -9.94 -16.71 -8.36
CA LEU A 217 -8.91 -15.67 -8.51
C LEU A 217 -8.85 -14.73 -7.31
N CYS A 218 -9.98 -14.40 -6.69
CA CYS A 218 -10.03 -13.60 -5.46
C CYS A 218 -9.37 -14.27 -4.24
N HIS A 219 -9.13 -15.58 -4.26
CA HIS A 219 -8.33 -16.26 -3.24
C HIS A 219 -6.82 -16.19 -3.51
N VAL A 220 -6.43 -15.94 -4.77
CA VAL A 220 -5.02 -15.84 -5.16
C VAL A 220 -4.56 -14.38 -5.18
N PHE A 221 -5.36 -13.51 -5.77
CA PHE A 221 -5.04 -12.09 -5.97
C PHE A 221 -6.02 -11.18 -5.25
N VAL A 222 -5.53 -10.02 -4.83
CA VAL A 222 -6.38 -8.94 -4.31
C VAL A 222 -6.96 -8.15 -5.48
N PHE A 223 -8.26 -7.90 -5.46
CA PHE A 223 -8.97 -7.10 -6.46
C PHE A 223 -9.52 -5.80 -5.85
N PRO A 224 -9.89 -4.82 -6.69
CA PRO A 224 -10.30 -3.50 -6.21
C PRO A 224 -11.36 -3.55 -5.10
N ASN A 225 -12.41 -4.35 -5.27
CA ASN A 225 -13.49 -4.39 -4.26
C ASN A 225 -13.05 -5.00 -2.92
N GLN A 226 -12.14 -5.99 -2.94
CA GLN A 226 -11.56 -6.55 -1.70
C GLN A 226 -10.78 -5.47 -0.94
N HIS A 227 -9.96 -4.69 -1.65
CA HIS A 227 -9.18 -3.61 -1.07
C HIS A 227 -10.07 -2.43 -0.62
N HIS A 228 -11.13 -2.12 -1.37
CA HIS A 228 -12.13 -1.14 -0.96
C HIS A 228 -12.86 -1.53 0.32
N HIS A 229 -13.12 -2.83 0.54
CA HIS A 229 -13.66 -3.32 1.83
C HIS A 229 -12.68 -3.12 2.97
N HIS A 230 -11.38 -3.27 2.74
CA HIS A 230 -10.34 -2.94 3.71
C HIS A 230 -10.38 -1.46 4.12
N HIS A 231 -10.58 -0.55 3.17
CA HIS A 231 -10.74 0.88 3.43
C HIS A 231 -12.10 1.30 3.98
N SER A 232 -13.02 0.36 4.18
CA SER A 232 -14.36 0.68 4.66
C SER A 232 -14.37 1.09 6.15
N ARG A 233 -15.40 1.84 6.56
CA ARG A 233 -15.68 2.16 7.98
C ARG A 233 -16.58 1.09 8.62
N SER A 234 -16.44 -0.15 8.20
CA SER A 234 -17.20 -1.31 8.66
C SER A 234 -16.30 -2.29 9.42
N SER A 235 -16.88 -3.40 9.88
CA SER A 235 -16.13 -4.53 10.45
C SER A 235 -15.12 -5.15 9.47
N ASN A 236 -15.22 -4.83 8.18
CA ASN A 236 -14.31 -5.32 7.15
C ASN A 236 -13.01 -4.51 7.05
N SER A 237 -12.90 -3.34 7.69
CA SER A 237 -11.65 -2.57 7.72
C SER A 237 -10.47 -3.29 8.39
N GLY A 238 -10.75 -4.34 9.14
CA GLY A 238 -9.73 -5.25 9.71
C GLY A 238 -9.58 -6.56 8.94
N LYS A 239 -9.75 -6.55 7.61
CA LYS A 239 -9.67 -7.70 6.71
C LYS A 239 -9.00 -7.29 5.40
N ASN A 240 -8.61 -8.25 4.55
CA ASN A 240 -7.97 -8.04 3.26
C ASN A 240 -6.72 -7.14 3.37
N PHE A 241 -5.71 -7.61 4.11
CA PHE A 241 -4.51 -6.82 4.43
C PHE A 241 -3.46 -6.81 3.33
N GLN A 242 -3.60 -7.71 2.35
CA GLN A 242 -2.64 -7.83 1.26
C GLN A 242 -2.85 -6.78 0.18
N ASN A 243 -1.78 -6.53 -0.58
CA ASN A 243 -1.83 -5.59 -1.70
C ASN A 243 -1.91 -6.30 -3.06
N PHE A 244 -1.24 -7.44 -3.22
CA PHE A 244 -1.18 -8.16 -4.49
C PHE A 244 -1.69 -9.60 -4.35
N ILE A 245 -1.17 -10.38 -3.41
CA ILE A 245 -1.48 -11.80 -3.24
C ILE A 245 -2.40 -12.01 -2.04
N ALA A 246 -3.65 -12.41 -2.27
CA ALA A 246 -4.66 -12.64 -1.22
C ALA A 246 -4.43 -13.92 -0.39
N LEU A 247 -3.51 -14.80 -0.79
CA LEU A 247 -3.31 -16.11 -0.15
C LEU A 247 -3.14 -16.04 1.37
N TYR A 248 -2.39 -15.06 1.86
CA TYR A 248 -2.14 -14.94 3.29
C TYR A 248 -3.36 -14.45 4.07
N ASP A 249 -4.26 -13.68 3.43
CA ASP A 249 -5.49 -13.21 4.05
C ASP A 249 -6.41 -14.37 4.45
N TRP A 250 -6.46 -15.44 3.68
CA TRP A 250 -7.30 -16.60 4.02
C TRP A 250 -6.54 -17.77 4.63
N LEU A 251 -5.28 -18.04 4.22
CA LEU A 251 -4.49 -19.15 4.74
C LEU A 251 -3.99 -18.88 6.16
N LEU A 252 -3.38 -17.71 6.40
CA LEU A 252 -2.73 -17.40 7.67
C LEU A 252 -3.67 -16.66 8.63
N TRP A 253 -4.27 -15.56 8.19
CA TRP A 253 -5.03 -14.68 9.09
C TRP A 253 -6.52 -14.97 9.16
N LYS A 254 -7.06 -15.77 8.24
CA LYS A 254 -8.50 -16.05 8.14
C LYS A 254 -9.33 -14.76 8.05
N LYS A 255 -8.85 -13.81 7.25
CA LYS A 255 -9.39 -12.45 7.12
C LYS A 255 -9.79 -12.07 5.69
N LEU A 256 -9.85 -13.03 4.77
CA LEU A 256 -10.32 -12.78 3.42
C LEU A 256 -11.82 -12.47 3.42
N VAL A 257 -12.19 -11.41 2.72
CA VAL A 257 -13.59 -11.04 2.40
C VAL A 257 -13.73 -10.83 0.91
N ILE A 258 -14.61 -11.58 0.30
CA ILE A 258 -15.02 -11.43 -1.10
C ILE A 258 -16.47 -10.96 -1.08
N SER A 259 -16.75 -9.81 -1.70
CA SER A 259 -18.09 -9.20 -1.74
C SER A 259 -18.45 -8.82 -3.16
N THR A 260 -19.71 -8.87 -3.47
CA THR A 260 -20.26 -8.43 -4.75
C THR A 260 -20.81 -7.01 -4.70
N GLU A 261 -20.61 -6.29 -3.57
CA GLU A 261 -21.11 -4.94 -3.34
C GLU A 261 -20.01 -4.04 -2.81
N ARG A 262 -20.07 -2.75 -3.12
CA ARG A 262 -19.19 -1.74 -2.56
C ARG A 262 -19.54 -1.41 -1.11
N PRO A 263 -18.54 -1.08 -0.28
CA PRO A 263 -18.80 -0.52 1.03
C PRO A 263 -19.62 0.79 0.92
N ALA A 264 -20.61 0.94 1.80
CA ALA A 264 -21.43 2.16 1.84
C ALA A 264 -20.68 3.36 2.45
N VAL A 265 -19.72 3.10 3.36
CA VAL A 265 -19.00 4.13 4.12
C VAL A 265 -17.51 3.81 4.14
N TYR A 266 -16.68 4.82 3.87
CA TYR A 266 -15.23 4.72 3.81
C TYR A 266 -14.54 5.53 4.91
N GLY A 267 -13.24 5.31 5.03
CA GLY A 267 -12.39 6.01 5.97
C GLY A 267 -12.39 5.38 7.36
N TRP A 268 -11.34 5.63 8.13
CA TRP A 268 -11.17 4.93 9.41
C TRP A 268 -11.97 5.54 10.55
N ARG A 269 -11.82 6.87 10.76
CA ARG A 269 -12.49 7.58 11.84
C ARG A 269 -13.07 8.90 11.35
N LYS A 270 -14.29 9.22 11.80
CA LYS A 270 -14.96 10.49 11.48
C LYS A 270 -14.13 11.69 11.95
N SER A 271 -13.63 11.67 13.19
CA SER A 271 -12.83 12.75 13.76
C SER A 271 -11.52 13.03 13.00
N GLU A 272 -10.91 12.02 12.39
CA GLU A 272 -9.70 12.20 11.58
C GLU A 272 -10.00 12.78 10.20
N ALA A 273 -11.18 12.51 9.65
CA ALA A 273 -11.63 13.08 8.39
C ALA A 273 -12.04 14.57 8.53
N GLU A 274 -12.36 15.01 9.74
CA GLU A 274 -12.71 16.40 10.07
C GLU A 274 -11.48 17.30 10.28
N GLU A 275 -10.29 16.72 10.49
CA GLU A 275 -9.05 17.47 10.67
C GLU A 275 -8.72 18.32 9.44
N THR A 276 -8.53 19.61 9.64
CA THR A 276 -8.37 20.59 8.56
C THR A 276 -6.93 20.93 8.21
N SER A 277 -5.98 20.73 9.12
CA SER A 277 -4.56 20.99 8.87
C SER A 277 -3.91 19.86 8.07
N VAL A 278 -3.38 20.20 6.89
CA VAL A 278 -2.67 19.26 6.02
C VAL A 278 -1.40 18.72 6.70
N LEU A 279 -0.61 19.60 7.30
CA LEU A 279 0.62 19.23 8.01
C LEU A 279 0.31 18.38 9.24
N TYR A 280 -0.72 18.73 9.99
CA TYR A 280 -1.15 17.93 11.13
C TYR A 280 -1.55 16.51 10.67
N ARG A 281 -2.34 16.37 9.61
CA ARG A 281 -2.73 15.06 9.05
C ARG A 281 -1.53 14.23 8.59
N PHE A 282 -0.51 14.87 8.02
CA PHE A 282 0.68 14.17 7.52
C PHE A 282 1.65 13.76 8.64
N PHE A 283 1.95 14.67 9.59
CA PHE A 283 2.96 14.44 10.63
C PHE A 283 2.40 13.84 11.92
N HIS A 284 1.09 14.00 12.17
CA HIS A 284 0.52 13.57 13.45
C HIS A 284 0.60 12.05 13.65
N ARG A 285 0.97 11.67 14.87
CA ARG A 285 0.92 10.30 15.37
C ARG A 285 0.10 10.27 16.66
N PRO A 286 -0.76 9.27 16.89
CA PRO A 286 -1.59 9.20 18.08
C PRO A 286 -0.84 9.27 19.43
N PHE A 287 0.46 8.89 19.44
CA PHE A 287 1.28 8.97 20.64
C PHE A 287 1.98 10.32 20.82
N MET A 288 2.08 11.14 19.78
CA MET A 288 2.72 12.46 19.83
C MET A 288 1.90 13.47 20.65
N ASP A 289 0.59 13.26 20.78
CA ASP A 289 -0.27 14.08 21.66
C ASP A 289 0.22 14.08 23.10
N LYS A 290 0.82 12.97 23.56
CA LYS A 290 1.41 12.89 24.92
C LYS A 290 2.69 13.69 25.07
N TRP A 291 3.37 14.01 23.99
CA TRP A 291 4.63 14.78 24.01
C TRP A 291 4.40 16.27 23.90
N LYS A 292 3.12 16.73 23.85
CA LYS A 292 2.74 18.15 23.76
C LYS A 292 3.55 18.92 22.70
N LEU A 293 3.82 18.27 21.57
CA LEU A 293 4.45 18.93 20.43
C LEU A 293 3.44 19.92 19.83
N GLY A 294 3.31 21.09 20.46
CA GLY A 294 2.31 22.11 20.13
C GLY A 294 2.45 22.73 18.74
N PHE A 295 3.53 22.42 17.99
CA PHE A 295 3.78 22.95 16.65
C PHE A 295 2.74 22.51 15.60
N PHE A 296 1.97 21.46 15.85
CA PHE A 296 1.06 20.86 14.88
C PHE A 296 -0.40 20.80 15.34
N LYS A 297 -0.73 21.40 16.48
CA LYS A 297 -2.14 21.58 16.83
C LYS A 297 -2.74 22.71 15.99
N PRO A 298 -4.00 22.54 15.51
CA PRO A 298 -4.69 23.60 14.79
C PRO A 298 -4.87 24.86 15.65
#